data_9e767c1f9ad04f016ce26daaf00611b6
#
_entry.id   9e767c1f9ad04f016ce26daaf00611b6
#
_cell.length_a   1.000
_cell.length_b   1.000
_cell.length_c   1.000
_cell.angle_alpha   90.00
_cell.angle_beta   90.00
_cell.angle_gamma   90.00
#
_symmetry.space_group_name_H-M   'P 1'
#
loop_
_entity.id
_entity.type
_entity.pdbx_description
1 polymer ?
#
loop_
_entity_poly.entity_id
_entity_poly.type
_entity_poly.pdbx_seq_one_letter_code
_entity_poly.pdbx_strand_id
1 'polypeptide(L)'
;MPLAIDTIQGRGIAAPFGIFKEHSMIKPVIKRMIGPSLMGVVGIAILLWLGTWQVQRLAWKEGVLAEITAEISADPVPLPAMISADMKYLPITATGTIGQEELHVLVSRMQIGAGYRVIAPFELEDGRRVLLDRGFIKPEAKDIFRPSGPAMITGNLHWPDDMNSSTPAPDLSENIWFGRDIAAMATALDTSEVLIVARKDTGQAIEAMPVGITGIKNDHLGYAITWFSLAFVWFGMTLFLLWRIKTRTV
;
A
#
# COMPACT_ATOMS: atom_id res chain seq x y z
N MET A 1 14.83 61.06 103.41
CA MET A 1 13.66 60.87 102.57
C MET A 1 13.92 61.48 101.22
N PRO A 2 14.31 60.76 100.22
CA PRO A 2 14.14 61.24 98.85
C PRO A 2 13.50 60.16 97.97
N LEU A 3 12.71 60.65 97.04
CA LEU A 3 11.92 59.97 96.02
C LEU A 3 12.83 59.43 94.94
N ALA A 4 12.61 58.19 94.56
CA ALA A 4 13.13 57.57 93.35
C ALA A 4 12.26 57.91 92.13
N ILE A 5 12.86 58.32 91.02
CA ILE A 5 12.23 58.56 89.74
C ILE A 5 12.57 57.34 88.86
N ASP A 6 11.53 56.60 88.51
CA ASP A 6 11.66 55.47 87.62
C ASP A 6 11.62 55.93 86.13
N THR A 7 12.63 55.55 85.38
CA THR A 7 12.83 55.88 83.99
C THR A 7 12.11 54.81 83.15
N ILE A 8 11.07 55.18 82.40
CA ILE A 8 10.36 54.30 81.46
C ILE A 8 11.18 54.20 80.19
N GLN A 9 11.69 53.01 79.93
CA GLN A 9 12.42 52.66 78.70
C GLN A 9 11.45 52.16 77.68
N GLY A 10 11.23 52.93 76.58
CA GLY A 10 10.36 52.58 75.44
C GLY A 10 10.93 51.41 74.66
N ARG A 11 10.15 50.33 74.57
CA ARG A 11 10.38 49.19 73.64
C ARG A 11 9.84 49.53 72.25
N GLY A 12 10.73 49.78 71.31
CA GLY A 12 10.43 49.87 69.92
C GLY A 12 9.99 48.49 69.34
N ILE A 13 8.78 48.40 68.87
CA ILE A 13 8.25 47.21 68.15
C ILE A 13 8.75 47.33 66.70
N ALA A 14 9.85 46.64 66.39
CA ALA A 14 10.24 46.42 65.03
C ALA A 14 9.42 45.25 64.46
N ALA A 15 8.47 45.52 63.57
CA ALA A 15 7.79 44.49 62.76
C ALA A 15 8.79 43.87 61.77
N PRO A 16 8.92 42.56 61.71
CA PRO A 16 9.71 41.94 60.65
C PRO A 16 8.97 42.01 59.36
N PHE A 17 9.42 42.84 58.42
CA PHE A 17 9.05 42.84 57.05
C PHE A 17 9.50 41.49 56.43
N GLY A 18 8.61 40.49 56.44
CA GLY A 18 8.85 39.22 55.82
C GLY A 18 8.90 39.42 54.30
N ILE A 19 10.10 39.57 53.75
CA ILE A 19 10.35 39.48 52.31
C ILE A 19 9.98 38.07 51.91
N PHE A 20 8.84 37.95 51.21
CA PHE A 20 8.33 36.70 50.63
C PHE A 20 9.43 36.06 49.79
N LYS A 21 9.89 34.91 50.25
CA LYS A 21 10.86 34.03 49.57
C LYS A 21 10.16 33.26 48.44
N GLU A 22 9.53 33.98 47.51
CA GLU A 22 8.76 33.39 46.40
C GLU A 22 9.64 32.82 45.28
N HIS A 23 10.93 33.22 45.22
CA HIS A 23 11.86 32.83 44.16
C HIS A 23 12.51 31.45 44.33
N SER A 24 12.35 30.79 45.46
CA SER A 24 13.05 29.52 45.77
C SER A 24 12.29 28.28 45.33
N MET A 25 10.96 28.35 45.15
CA MET A 25 10.12 27.18 44.83
C MET A 25 9.94 26.92 43.33
N ILE A 26 10.17 27.93 42.50
CA ILE A 26 10.00 27.80 41.02
C ILE A 26 11.10 26.93 40.39
N LYS A 27 12.35 27.01 40.89
CA LYS A 27 13.50 26.24 40.36
C LYS A 27 13.34 24.70 40.42
N PRO A 28 12.86 24.09 41.54
CA PRO A 28 12.67 22.63 41.61
C PRO A 28 11.52 22.12 40.71
N VAL A 29 10.46 22.90 40.50
CA VAL A 29 9.33 22.54 39.62
C VAL A 29 9.79 22.49 38.17
N ILE A 30 10.51 23.53 37.72
CA ILE A 30 11.02 23.59 36.33
C ILE A 30 11.95 22.39 36.05
N LYS A 31 12.86 22.05 36.96
CA LYS A 31 13.75 20.89 36.79
C LYS A 31 12.99 19.58 36.63
N ARG A 32 11.87 19.39 37.35
CA ARG A 32 11.02 18.19 37.25
C ARG A 32 10.23 18.13 35.93
N MET A 33 9.99 19.24 35.25
CA MET A 33 9.26 19.33 33.98
C MET A 33 10.17 19.12 32.77
N ILE A 34 11.49 19.36 32.86
CA ILE A 34 12.41 19.28 31.71
C ILE A 34 12.39 17.90 31.07
N GLY A 35 12.55 16.83 31.85
CA GLY A 35 12.57 15.46 31.32
C GLY A 35 11.29 15.09 30.57
N PRO A 36 10.09 15.21 31.20
CA PRO A 36 8.82 14.98 30.52
C PRO A 36 8.58 15.89 29.32
N SER A 37 8.97 17.15 29.35
CA SER A 37 8.85 18.06 28.21
C SER A 37 9.72 17.63 27.05
N LEU A 38 10.99 17.28 27.31
CA LEU A 38 11.90 16.80 26.27
C LEU A 38 11.37 15.50 25.63
N MET A 39 10.94 14.54 26.46
CA MET A 39 10.34 13.29 25.99
C MET A 39 9.07 13.55 25.17
N GLY A 40 8.23 14.48 25.63
CA GLY A 40 7.03 14.90 24.92
C GLY A 40 7.34 15.47 23.53
N VAL A 41 8.26 16.44 23.47
CA VAL A 41 8.65 17.09 22.20
C VAL A 41 9.29 16.10 21.24
N VAL A 42 10.23 15.28 21.73
CA VAL A 42 10.90 14.27 20.89
C VAL A 42 9.90 13.25 20.36
N GLY A 43 9.01 12.74 21.22
CA GLY A 43 7.98 11.79 20.77
C GLY A 43 7.05 12.39 19.72
N ILE A 44 6.56 13.62 19.91
CA ILE A 44 5.73 14.32 18.93
C ILE A 44 6.49 14.52 17.61
N ALA A 45 7.76 14.96 17.69
CA ALA A 45 8.58 15.19 16.49
C ALA A 45 8.75 13.90 15.66
N ILE A 46 8.99 12.76 16.32
CA ILE A 46 9.10 11.46 15.64
C ILE A 46 7.77 11.08 14.98
N LEU A 47 6.65 11.22 15.68
CA LEU A 47 5.33 10.85 15.17
C LEU A 47 4.91 11.75 13.99
N LEU A 48 5.18 13.05 14.05
CA LEU A 48 4.94 13.98 12.96
C LEU A 48 5.84 13.68 11.76
N TRP A 49 7.09 13.33 11.99
CA TRP A 49 8.02 12.94 10.92
C TRP A 49 7.54 11.66 10.21
N LEU A 50 7.11 10.64 10.97
CA LEU A 50 6.55 9.41 10.41
C LEU A 50 5.27 9.67 9.63
N GLY A 51 4.37 10.51 10.14
CA GLY A 51 3.16 10.93 9.44
C GLY A 51 3.47 11.63 8.12
N THR A 52 4.38 12.59 8.13
CA THR A 52 4.82 13.33 6.94
C THR A 52 5.49 12.41 5.91
N TRP A 53 6.34 11.48 6.37
CA TRP A 53 6.95 10.49 5.51
C TRP A 53 5.90 9.61 4.81
N GLN A 54 4.85 9.18 5.53
CA GLN A 54 3.75 8.41 4.93
C GLN A 54 2.99 9.20 3.85
N VAL A 55 2.75 10.49 4.07
CA VAL A 55 2.10 11.35 3.05
C VAL A 55 2.98 11.48 1.80
N GLN A 56 4.29 11.67 1.98
CA GLN A 56 5.22 11.73 0.85
C GLN A 56 5.28 10.39 0.09
N ARG A 57 5.26 9.27 0.82
CA ARG A 57 5.26 7.93 0.22
C ARG A 57 3.96 7.65 -0.53
N LEU A 58 2.82 8.12 0.00
CA LEU A 58 1.52 8.07 -0.69
C LEU A 58 1.58 8.79 -2.03
N ALA A 59 1.99 10.06 -2.03
CA ALA A 59 2.07 10.87 -3.24
C ALA A 59 3.00 10.26 -4.30
N TRP A 60 4.17 9.76 -3.87
CA TRP A 60 5.09 9.06 -4.77
C TRP A 60 4.43 7.82 -5.40
N LYS A 61 3.76 7.00 -4.58
CA LYS A 61 3.11 5.77 -5.05
C LYS A 61 1.95 6.06 -5.99
N GLU A 62 1.15 7.07 -5.70
CA GLU A 62 0.06 7.52 -6.58
C GLU A 62 0.60 8.00 -7.94
N GLY A 63 1.74 8.69 -7.97
CA GLY A 63 2.42 9.07 -9.20
C GLY A 63 2.81 7.85 -10.04
N VAL A 64 3.49 6.88 -9.44
CA VAL A 64 3.88 5.63 -10.13
C VAL A 64 2.66 4.85 -10.65
N LEU A 65 1.59 4.76 -9.85
CA LEU A 65 0.36 4.09 -10.28
C LEU A 65 -0.33 4.84 -11.43
N ALA A 66 -0.28 6.16 -11.43
CA ALA A 66 -0.82 6.96 -12.53
C ALA A 66 -0.03 6.75 -13.84
N GLU A 67 1.31 6.68 -13.77
CA GLU A 67 2.17 6.36 -14.92
C GLU A 67 1.84 4.98 -15.49
N ILE A 68 1.78 3.94 -14.64
CA ILE A 68 1.41 2.59 -15.06
C ILE A 68 0.00 2.57 -15.68
N THR A 69 -0.95 3.30 -15.11
CA THR A 69 -2.31 3.38 -15.66
C THR A 69 -2.34 4.06 -17.02
N ALA A 70 -1.55 5.11 -17.20
CA ALA A 70 -1.41 5.79 -18.48
C ALA A 70 -0.81 4.86 -19.56
N GLU A 71 0.25 4.12 -19.21
CA GLU A 71 0.83 3.11 -20.10
C GLU A 71 -0.19 2.04 -20.48
N ILE A 72 -0.85 1.42 -19.50
CA ILE A 72 -1.87 0.38 -19.74
C ILE A 72 -2.97 0.88 -20.67
N SER A 73 -3.36 2.16 -20.54
CA SER A 73 -4.52 2.74 -21.24
C SER A 73 -4.17 3.40 -22.57
N ALA A 74 -2.90 3.51 -22.91
CA ALA A 74 -2.45 4.15 -24.15
C ALA A 74 -3.05 3.47 -25.41
N ASP A 75 -2.98 4.17 -26.54
CA ASP A 75 -3.44 3.62 -27.81
C ASP A 75 -2.64 2.39 -28.20
N PRO A 76 -3.28 1.29 -28.59
CA PRO A 76 -2.59 0.07 -28.93
C PRO A 76 -1.83 0.19 -30.24
N VAL A 77 -0.60 -0.34 -30.26
CA VAL A 77 0.24 -0.44 -31.44
C VAL A 77 0.26 -1.88 -31.97
N PRO A 78 0.57 -2.11 -33.25
CA PRO A 78 0.80 -3.46 -33.76
C PRO A 78 1.84 -4.20 -32.93
N LEU A 79 1.63 -5.50 -32.67
CA LEU A 79 2.55 -6.30 -31.88
C LEU A 79 3.98 -6.27 -32.47
N PRO A 80 5.00 -5.81 -31.74
CA PRO A 80 6.37 -5.73 -32.26
C PRO A 80 6.91 -7.12 -32.67
N ALA A 81 7.81 -7.13 -33.66
CA ALA A 81 8.49 -8.37 -34.07
C ALA A 81 9.43 -8.90 -32.97
N MET A 82 10.15 -7.99 -32.30
CA MET A 82 10.97 -8.34 -31.14
C MET A 82 10.27 -7.83 -29.88
N ILE A 83 10.11 -8.71 -28.91
CA ILE A 83 9.42 -8.43 -27.64
C ILE A 83 10.42 -8.64 -26.51
N SER A 84 10.47 -7.70 -25.59
CA SER A 84 11.36 -7.73 -24.41
C SER A 84 10.60 -7.34 -23.14
N ALA A 85 11.13 -7.70 -21.99
CA ALA A 85 10.47 -7.51 -20.69
C ALA A 85 10.22 -6.04 -20.31
N ASP A 86 10.98 -5.10 -20.88
CA ASP A 86 10.78 -3.66 -20.72
C ASP A 86 9.52 -3.13 -21.40
N MET A 87 8.93 -3.92 -22.32
CA MET A 87 7.63 -3.64 -22.94
C MET A 87 6.43 -4.09 -22.07
N LYS A 88 6.67 -4.36 -20.78
CA LYS A 88 5.59 -4.66 -19.84
C LYS A 88 4.57 -3.52 -19.84
N TYR A 89 3.30 -3.89 -19.95
CA TYR A 89 2.12 -3.02 -20.07
C TYR A 89 1.88 -2.41 -21.45
N LEU A 90 2.77 -2.56 -22.44
CA LEU A 90 2.58 -2.02 -23.77
C LEU A 90 1.23 -2.50 -24.35
N PRO A 91 0.34 -1.56 -24.73
CA PRO A 91 -0.90 -1.91 -25.42
C PRO A 91 -0.60 -2.33 -26.85
N ILE A 92 -1.18 -3.47 -27.24
CA ILE A 92 -0.96 -4.02 -28.59
C ILE A 92 -2.25 -4.43 -29.27
N THR A 93 -2.18 -4.48 -30.60
CA THR A 93 -3.12 -5.22 -31.44
C THR A 93 -2.39 -6.35 -32.16
N ALA A 94 -3.02 -7.49 -32.27
CA ALA A 94 -2.50 -8.64 -32.99
C ALA A 94 -3.64 -9.41 -33.65
N THR A 95 -3.43 -9.89 -34.88
CA THR A 95 -4.33 -10.78 -35.60
C THR A 95 -3.74 -12.18 -35.67
N GLY A 96 -4.58 -13.18 -35.53
CA GLY A 96 -4.11 -14.57 -35.49
C GLY A 96 -5.26 -15.53 -35.20
N THR A 97 -4.90 -16.74 -34.77
CA THR A 97 -5.85 -17.81 -34.45
C THR A 97 -5.69 -18.22 -32.97
N ILE A 98 -6.78 -18.19 -32.23
CA ILE A 98 -6.79 -18.72 -30.85
C ILE A 98 -6.83 -20.24 -30.95
N GLY A 99 -5.87 -20.93 -30.31
CA GLY A 99 -5.84 -22.39 -30.23
C GLY A 99 -6.93 -22.96 -29.35
N GLN A 100 -7.07 -24.28 -29.39
CA GLN A 100 -8.13 -25.00 -28.68
C GLN A 100 -7.69 -25.42 -27.26
N GLU A 101 -6.38 -25.64 -27.08
CA GLU A 101 -5.84 -26.00 -25.78
C GLU A 101 -5.97 -24.81 -24.82
N GLU A 102 -6.35 -25.10 -23.59
CA GLU A 102 -6.50 -24.08 -22.56
C GLU A 102 -5.87 -24.52 -21.23
N LEU A 103 -5.24 -23.58 -20.52
CA LEU A 103 -4.83 -23.74 -19.13
C LEU A 103 -5.74 -22.90 -18.24
N HIS A 104 -6.11 -23.44 -17.08
CA HIS A 104 -7.03 -22.82 -16.16
C HIS A 104 -6.28 -22.37 -14.89
N VAL A 105 -6.06 -21.06 -14.75
CA VAL A 105 -5.38 -20.48 -13.58
C VAL A 105 -6.41 -20.08 -12.55
N LEU A 106 -6.35 -20.67 -11.37
CA LEU A 106 -7.25 -20.36 -10.27
C LEU A 106 -7.13 -18.89 -9.86
N VAL A 107 -8.24 -18.19 -9.80
CA VAL A 107 -8.30 -16.78 -9.40
C VAL A 107 -9.57 -16.50 -8.63
N SER A 108 -9.52 -15.52 -7.72
CA SER A 108 -10.71 -15.01 -7.03
C SER A 108 -10.98 -13.57 -7.44
N ARG A 109 -12.22 -13.28 -7.85
CA ARG A 109 -12.68 -11.91 -8.13
C ARG A 109 -13.57 -11.41 -7.00
N MET A 110 -13.29 -10.20 -6.56
CA MET A 110 -14.14 -9.53 -5.56
C MET A 110 -15.58 -9.48 -6.06
N GLN A 111 -16.55 -9.81 -5.20
CA GLN A 111 -17.99 -9.85 -5.47
C GLN A 111 -18.49 -10.99 -6.39
N ILE A 112 -17.61 -11.70 -7.12
CA ILE A 112 -17.98 -12.81 -8.00
C ILE A 112 -17.59 -14.15 -7.37
N GLY A 113 -16.45 -14.21 -6.69
CA GLY A 113 -15.92 -15.41 -6.05
C GLY A 113 -14.78 -16.07 -6.85
N ALA A 114 -14.53 -17.34 -6.56
CA ALA A 114 -13.51 -18.14 -7.21
C ALA A 114 -13.92 -18.49 -8.66
N GLY A 115 -12.92 -18.66 -9.51
CA GLY A 115 -13.06 -19.09 -10.89
C GLY A 115 -11.69 -19.26 -11.52
N TYR A 116 -11.62 -19.23 -12.83
CA TYR A 116 -10.37 -19.47 -13.53
C TYR A 116 -10.10 -18.37 -14.56
N ARG A 117 -8.81 -18.03 -14.73
CA ARG A 117 -8.33 -17.37 -15.95
C ARG A 117 -8.06 -18.44 -17.00
N VAL A 118 -8.44 -18.15 -18.21
CA VAL A 118 -8.21 -19.02 -19.37
C VAL A 118 -7.00 -18.52 -20.13
N ILE A 119 -5.96 -19.33 -20.19
CA ILE A 119 -4.76 -19.08 -20.96
C ILE A 119 -4.77 -20.03 -22.16
N ALA A 120 -4.70 -19.49 -23.37
CA ALA A 120 -4.70 -20.27 -24.60
C ALA A 120 -3.49 -19.91 -25.49
N PRO A 121 -3.03 -20.80 -26.39
CA PRO A 121 -2.07 -20.43 -27.39
C PRO A 121 -2.73 -19.51 -28.43
N PHE A 122 -2.00 -18.49 -28.87
CA PHE A 122 -2.42 -17.59 -29.93
C PHE A 122 -1.37 -17.59 -31.03
N GLU A 123 -1.71 -18.13 -32.16
CA GLU A 123 -0.87 -18.21 -33.34
C GLU A 123 -1.08 -16.97 -34.22
N LEU A 124 -0.04 -16.17 -34.32
CA LEU A 124 -0.01 -14.92 -35.06
C LEU A 124 0.09 -15.21 -36.58
N GLU A 125 -0.31 -14.24 -37.42
CA GLU A 125 -0.19 -14.35 -38.89
C GLU A 125 1.26 -14.54 -39.38
N ASP A 126 2.25 -14.13 -38.57
CA ASP A 126 3.66 -14.32 -38.89
C ASP A 126 4.23 -15.67 -38.42
N GLY A 127 3.39 -16.55 -37.90
CA GLY A 127 3.73 -17.89 -37.43
C GLY A 127 4.28 -17.95 -36.00
N ARG A 128 4.44 -16.81 -35.30
CA ARG A 128 4.79 -16.81 -33.85
C ARG A 128 3.61 -17.34 -33.04
N ARG A 129 3.88 -18.16 -32.04
CA ARG A 129 2.89 -18.61 -31.07
C ARG A 129 3.20 -17.97 -29.72
N VAL A 130 2.21 -17.31 -29.11
CA VAL A 130 2.31 -16.61 -27.83
C VAL A 130 1.18 -17.06 -26.89
N LEU A 131 1.32 -16.79 -25.60
CA LEU A 131 0.27 -17.01 -24.62
C LEU A 131 -0.76 -15.88 -24.70
N LEU A 132 -2.04 -16.22 -24.67
CA LEU A 132 -3.16 -15.29 -24.59
C LEU A 132 -3.97 -15.54 -23.31
N ASP A 133 -3.96 -14.59 -22.38
CA ASP A 133 -4.89 -14.55 -21.25
C ASP A 133 -6.22 -13.98 -21.76
N ARG A 134 -7.19 -14.86 -21.93
CA ARG A 134 -8.50 -14.55 -22.49
C ARG A 134 -9.42 -13.88 -21.47
N GLY A 135 -9.17 -14.08 -20.18
CA GLY A 135 -9.98 -13.53 -19.11
C GLY A 135 -10.54 -14.59 -18.17
N PHE A 136 -11.61 -14.24 -17.48
CA PHE A 136 -12.23 -14.99 -16.38
C PHE A 136 -13.39 -15.86 -16.85
N ILE A 137 -13.46 -17.05 -16.29
CA ILE A 137 -14.63 -17.93 -16.36
C ILE A 137 -15.06 -18.34 -14.94
N LYS A 138 -16.35 -18.60 -14.76
CA LYS A 138 -16.85 -19.22 -13.54
C LYS A 138 -16.50 -20.72 -13.51
N PRO A 139 -16.49 -21.37 -12.32
CA PRO A 139 -16.18 -22.80 -12.20
C PRO A 139 -17.07 -23.68 -13.11
N GLU A 140 -18.36 -23.32 -13.23
CA GLU A 140 -19.34 -24.09 -14.03
C GLU A 140 -19.04 -24.03 -15.54
N ALA A 141 -18.22 -23.06 -15.96
CA ALA A 141 -17.83 -22.89 -17.35
C ALA A 141 -16.47 -23.52 -17.69
N LYS A 142 -15.83 -24.22 -16.73
CA LYS A 142 -14.49 -24.81 -16.92
C LYS A 142 -14.45 -25.78 -18.09
N ASP A 143 -15.42 -26.67 -18.19
CA ASP A 143 -15.44 -27.74 -19.17
C ASP A 143 -16.24 -27.39 -20.44
N ILE A 144 -16.66 -26.13 -20.58
CA ILE A 144 -17.34 -25.69 -21.80
C ILE A 144 -16.33 -25.68 -22.96
N PHE A 145 -16.65 -26.42 -24.03
CA PHE A 145 -15.86 -26.44 -25.25
C PHE A 145 -15.81 -25.06 -25.93
N ARG A 146 -14.59 -24.59 -26.22
CA ARG A 146 -14.33 -23.32 -26.90
C ARG A 146 -13.57 -23.59 -28.20
N PRO A 147 -14.21 -23.42 -29.37
CA PRO A 147 -13.56 -23.73 -30.62
C PRO A 147 -12.39 -22.80 -30.91
N SER A 148 -11.36 -23.34 -31.53
CA SER A 148 -10.29 -22.57 -32.19
C SER A 148 -10.88 -21.65 -33.25
N GLY A 149 -10.28 -20.49 -33.48
CA GLY A 149 -10.76 -19.58 -34.50
C GLY A 149 -9.95 -18.29 -34.66
N PRO A 150 -10.11 -17.65 -35.84
CA PRO A 150 -9.44 -16.37 -36.08
C PRO A 150 -9.96 -15.29 -35.17
N ALA A 151 -9.04 -14.42 -34.68
CA ALA A 151 -9.37 -13.31 -33.81
C ALA A 151 -8.42 -12.14 -34.03
N MET A 152 -8.96 -10.93 -33.84
CA MET A 152 -8.16 -9.73 -33.64
C MET A 152 -8.18 -9.39 -32.15
N ILE A 153 -7.04 -9.44 -31.52
CA ILE A 153 -6.87 -9.19 -30.09
C ILE A 153 -6.32 -7.79 -29.85
N THR A 154 -7.00 -7.04 -28.97
CA THR A 154 -6.45 -5.85 -28.34
C THR A 154 -6.13 -6.22 -26.90
N GLY A 155 -4.89 -6.07 -26.50
CA GLY A 155 -4.42 -6.49 -25.18
C GLY A 155 -3.19 -5.71 -24.72
N ASN A 156 -2.64 -6.10 -23.58
CA ASN A 156 -1.38 -5.58 -23.07
C ASN A 156 -0.37 -6.72 -22.93
N LEU A 157 0.88 -6.46 -23.27
CA LEU A 157 1.99 -7.34 -22.90
C LEU A 157 2.12 -7.35 -21.38
N HIS A 158 2.29 -8.54 -20.79
CA HIS A 158 2.38 -8.66 -19.36
C HIS A 158 3.29 -9.80 -18.92
N TRP A 159 4.11 -9.55 -17.92
CA TRP A 159 4.87 -10.56 -17.18
C TRP A 159 4.43 -10.48 -15.72
N PRO A 160 3.46 -11.32 -15.32
CA PRO A 160 2.93 -11.34 -13.96
C PRO A 160 4.00 -11.86 -12.97
N ASP A 161 3.94 -11.35 -11.76
CA ASP A 161 4.72 -11.81 -10.62
C ASP A 161 3.79 -12.54 -9.63
N ASP A 162 3.15 -13.60 -10.14
CA ASP A 162 2.15 -14.37 -9.39
C ASP A 162 2.78 -15.54 -8.62
N MET A 163 4.03 -15.89 -8.93
CA MET A 163 4.72 -17.05 -8.36
C MET A 163 5.54 -16.67 -7.15
N ASN A 164 5.47 -17.48 -6.11
CA ASN A 164 6.32 -17.36 -4.93
C ASN A 164 6.61 -18.75 -4.35
N SER A 165 7.48 -18.82 -3.32
CA SER A 165 7.88 -20.10 -2.69
C SER A 165 6.72 -20.89 -2.07
N SER A 166 5.58 -20.30 -1.86
CA SER A 166 4.38 -20.94 -1.31
C SER A 166 3.35 -21.30 -2.38
N THR A 167 3.58 -20.93 -3.65
CA THR A 167 2.67 -21.28 -4.75
C THR A 167 2.79 -22.77 -5.04
N PRO A 168 1.71 -23.56 -4.95
CA PRO A 168 1.74 -24.98 -5.25
C PRO A 168 2.09 -25.25 -6.72
N ALA A 169 2.63 -26.45 -6.98
CA ALA A 169 2.76 -26.93 -8.34
C ALA A 169 1.38 -27.11 -8.99
N PRO A 170 1.27 -26.97 -10.33
CA PRO A 170 -0.01 -27.13 -11.03
C PRO A 170 -0.53 -28.57 -10.90
N ASP A 171 -1.84 -28.71 -10.75
CA ASP A 171 -2.52 -29.98 -10.90
C ASP A 171 -2.81 -30.22 -12.40
N LEU A 172 -1.91 -30.97 -13.02
CA LEU A 172 -2.01 -31.25 -14.46
C LEU A 172 -3.16 -32.20 -14.79
N SER A 173 -3.62 -33.04 -13.85
CA SER A 173 -4.72 -33.96 -14.05
C SER A 173 -6.06 -33.24 -14.15
N GLU A 174 -6.22 -32.21 -13.34
CA GLU A 174 -7.42 -31.36 -13.33
C GLU A 174 -7.24 -30.09 -14.16
N ASN A 175 -6.07 -29.89 -14.76
CA ASN A 175 -5.72 -28.66 -15.47
C ASN A 175 -5.96 -27.40 -14.62
N ILE A 176 -5.45 -27.41 -13.38
CA ILE A 176 -5.55 -26.29 -12.43
C ILE A 176 -4.16 -25.74 -12.13
N TRP A 177 -3.95 -24.48 -12.47
CA TRP A 177 -2.73 -23.73 -12.19
C TRP A 177 -3.00 -22.75 -11.03
N PHE A 178 -2.03 -22.57 -10.12
CA PHE A 178 -2.17 -21.72 -8.95
C PHE A 178 -1.49 -20.35 -9.10
N GLY A 179 -0.87 -20.12 -10.26
CA GLY A 179 -0.24 -18.85 -10.64
C GLY A 179 0.14 -18.90 -12.12
N ARG A 180 0.43 -17.75 -12.71
CA ARG A 180 0.84 -17.65 -14.12
C ARG A 180 2.35 -17.80 -14.24
N ASP A 181 2.82 -19.03 -14.23
CA ASP A 181 4.20 -19.37 -14.57
C ASP A 181 4.36 -19.37 -16.09
N ILE A 182 4.84 -18.26 -16.63
CA ILE A 182 4.93 -18.02 -18.07
C ILE A 182 5.81 -19.06 -18.76
N ALA A 183 6.94 -19.43 -18.17
CA ALA A 183 7.86 -20.42 -18.76
C ALA A 183 7.24 -21.83 -18.80
N ALA A 184 6.62 -22.26 -17.69
CA ALA A 184 5.96 -23.56 -17.63
C ALA A 184 4.73 -23.62 -18.54
N MET A 185 3.93 -22.54 -18.59
CA MET A 185 2.76 -22.44 -19.49
C MET A 185 3.15 -22.40 -20.96
N ALA A 186 4.22 -21.68 -21.31
CA ALA A 186 4.75 -21.63 -22.67
C ALA A 186 5.20 -23.03 -23.11
N THR A 187 5.87 -23.77 -22.23
CA THR A 187 6.24 -25.16 -22.49
C THR A 187 5.02 -26.07 -22.68
N ALA A 188 3.99 -25.91 -21.83
CA ALA A 188 2.78 -26.73 -21.88
C ALA A 188 1.93 -26.50 -23.14
N LEU A 189 1.92 -25.26 -23.67
CA LEU A 189 1.13 -24.87 -24.85
C LEU A 189 1.97 -24.72 -26.13
N ASP A 190 3.24 -25.07 -26.08
CA ASP A 190 4.19 -24.93 -27.21
C ASP A 190 4.16 -23.50 -27.80
N THR A 191 4.43 -22.51 -26.95
CA THR A 191 4.45 -21.08 -27.29
C THR A 191 5.75 -20.43 -26.85
N SER A 192 6.01 -19.20 -27.27
CA SER A 192 7.05 -18.36 -26.68
C SER A 192 6.61 -17.81 -25.29
N GLU A 193 7.58 -17.42 -24.46
CA GLU A 193 7.37 -16.85 -23.12
C GLU A 193 6.85 -15.40 -23.18
N VAL A 194 5.84 -15.16 -23.97
CA VAL A 194 5.19 -13.86 -24.15
C VAL A 194 3.71 -14.01 -23.83
N LEU A 195 3.22 -13.22 -22.89
CA LEU A 195 1.81 -13.20 -22.52
C LEU A 195 1.13 -11.91 -22.99
N ILE A 196 0.06 -12.06 -23.75
CA ILE A 196 -0.89 -10.98 -24.07
C ILE A 196 -2.11 -11.14 -23.17
N VAL A 197 -2.47 -10.11 -22.42
CA VAL A 197 -3.70 -10.08 -21.61
C VAL A 197 -4.76 -9.30 -22.39
N ALA A 198 -5.84 -9.97 -22.75
CA ALA A 198 -6.92 -9.38 -23.55
C ALA A 198 -7.64 -8.26 -22.79
N ARG A 199 -7.92 -7.14 -23.47
CA ARG A 199 -8.70 -6.02 -22.94
C ARG A 199 -10.21 -6.20 -23.08
N LYS A 200 -10.63 -7.01 -24.05
CA LYS A 200 -12.04 -7.26 -24.40
C LYS A 200 -12.33 -8.75 -24.37
N ASP A 201 -13.60 -9.09 -24.26
CA ASP A 201 -14.05 -10.46 -24.29
C ASP A 201 -13.61 -11.14 -25.61
N THR A 202 -13.08 -12.34 -25.48
CA THR A 202 -12.51 -13.11 -26.60
C THR A 202 -13.38 -14.29 -27.02
N GLY A 203 -14.62 -14.33 -26.59
CA GLY A 203 -15.58 -15.39 -26.94
C GLY A 203 -16.63 -15.61 -25.84
N GLN A 204 -17.50 -16.59 -26.08
CA GLN A 204 -18.61 -16.90 -25.19
C GLN A 204 -18.14 -17.37 -23.81
N ALA A 205 -18.84 -16.92 -22.79
CA ALA A 205 -18.63 -17.26 -21.37
C ALA A 205 -17.26 -16.85 -20.79
N ILE A 206 -16.45 -16.08 -21.51
CA ILE A 206 -15.20 -15.51 -21.00
C ILE A 206 -15.38 -14.01 -20.84
N GLU A 207 -15.23 -13.53 -19.62
CA GLU A 207 -15.23 -12.10 -19.30
C GLU A 207 -13.79 -11.59 -19.26
N ALA A 208 -13.48 -10.57 -20.06
CA ALA A 208 -12.13 -10.01 -20.06
C ALA A 208 -11.69 -9.60 -18.64
N MET A 209 -10.44 -9.90 -18.31
CA MET A 209 -9.84 -9.52 -17.04
C MET A 209 -8.52 -8.77 -17.32
N PRO A 210 -8.62 -7.53 -17.83
CA PRO A 210 -7.48 -6.77 -18.31
C PRO A 210 -6.47 -6.48 -17.20
N VAL A 211 -5.26 -6.13 -17.60
CA VAL A 211 -4.22 -5.66 -16.69
C VAL A 211 -4.71 -4.38 -16.02
N GLY A 212 -4.47 -4.26 -14.72
CA GLY A 212 -4.87 -3.08 -13.95
C GLY A 212 -4.09 -2.98 -12.64
N ILE A 213 -4.30 -1.87 -11.95
CA ILE A 213 -3.60 -1.55 -10.68
C ILE A 213 -4.41 -1.92 -9.42
N THR A 214 -5.62 -2.47 -9.58
CA THR A 214 -6.59 -2.70 -8.48
C THR A 214 -6.10 -3.68 -7.40
N GLY A 215 -5.11 -4.51 -7.69
CA GLY A 215 -4.49 -5.43 -6.71
C GLY A 215 -3.33 -4.81 -5.90
N ILE A 216 -2.89 -3.60 -6.24
CA ILE A 216 -1.72 -2.99 -5.62
C ILE A 216 -2.13 -2.24 -4.35
N LYS A 217 -1.80 -2.80 -3.18
CA LYS A 217 -2.10 -2.17 -1.88
C LYS A 217 -1.46 -0.80 -1.74
N ASN A 218 -2.24 0.18 -1.27
CA ASN A 218 -1.77 1.54 -0.96
C ASN A 218 -2.37 2.04 0.36
N ASP A 219 -1.82 1.56 1.47
CA ASP A 219 -2.33 1.82 2.83
C ASP A 219 -1.69 3.05 3.49
N HIS A 220 -0.86 3.81 2.76
CA HIS A 220 -0.08 4.92 3.31
C HIS A 220 -0.94 6.01 3.94
N LEU A 221 -2.14 6.30 3.39
CA LEU A 221 -3.08 7.26 3.98
C LEU A 221 -3.54 6.82 5.38
N GLY A 222 -3.90 5.54 5.53
CA GLY A 222 -4.30 4.98 6.82
C GLY A 222 -3.20 5.08 7.87
N TYR A 223 -1.97 4.78 7.48
CA TYR A 223 -0.81 4.95 8.36
C TYR A 223 -0.53 6.43 8.71
N ALA A 224 -0.64 7.35 7.75
CA ALA A 224 -0.48 8.78 8.01
C ALA A 224 -1.49 9.28 9.05
N ILE A 225 -2.78 8.94 8.89
CA ILE A 225 -3.83 9.27 9.85
C ILE A 225 -3.49 8.71 11.24
N THR A 226 -3.01 7.47 11.31
CA THR A 226 -2.63 6.83 12.58
C THR A 226 -1.49 7.59 13.27
N TRP A 227 -0.43 7.95 12.56
CA TRP A 227 0.72 8.66 13.14
C TRP A 227 0.34 10.05 13.63
N PHE A 228 -0.44 10.82 12.85
CA PHE A 228 -0.90 12.14 13.29
C PHE A 228 -1.88 12.06 14.47
N SER A 229 -2.76 11.06 14.51
CA SER A 229 -3.64 10.83 15.65
C SER A 229 -2.86 10.49 16.93
N LEU A 230 -1.83 9.63 16.81
CA LEU A 230 -0.94 9.33 17.93
C LEU A 230 -0.16 10.56 18.39
N ALA A 231 0.29 11.42 17.47
CA ALA A 231 0.96 12.67 17.81
C ALA A 231 0.04 13.59 18.63
N PHE A 232 -1.23 13.70 18.22
CA PHE A 232 -2.24 14.49 18.94
C PHE A 232 -2.52 13.94 20.34
N VAL A 233 -2.70 12.64 20.48
CA VAL A 233 -2.89 11.99 21.80
C VAL A 233 -1.65 12.18 22.69
N TRP A 234 -0.46 11.96 22.14
CA TRP A 234 0.81 12.13 22.85
C TRP A 234 1.00 13.57 23.34
N PHE A 235 0.64 14.55 22.48
CA PHE A 235 0.64 15.97 22.86
C PHE A 235 -0.30 16.23 24.04
N GLY A 236 -1.55 15.76 23.97
CA GLY A 236 -2.53 15.91 25.06
C GLY A 236 -2.06 15.28 26.38
N MET A 237 -1.50 14.05 26.30
CA MET A 237 -0.93 13.37 27.48
C MET A 237 0.25 14.13 28.07
N THR A 238 1.12 14.66 27.22
CA THR A 238 2.27 15.46 27.66
C THR A 238 1.80 16.73 28.38
N LEU A 239 0.84 17.46 27.81
CA LEU A 239 0.27 18.64 28.46
C LEU A 239 -0.39 18.31 29.80
N PHE A 240 -1.17 17.24 29.85
CA PHE A 240 -1.80 16.77 31.09
C PHE A 240 -0.77 16.42 32.16
N LEU A 241 0.31 15.72 31.80
CA LEU A 241 1.39 15.38 32.73
C LEU A 241 2.07 16.61 33.26
N LEU A 242 2.41 17.58 32.42
CA LEU A 242 3.04 18.84 32.81
C LEU A 242 2.12 19.67 33.73
N TRP A 243 0.83 19.74 33.40
CA TRP A 243 -0.18 20.37 34.25
C TRP A 243 -0.24 19.71 35.64
N ARG A 244 -0.28 18.37 35.68
CA ARG A 244 -0.30 17.60 36.95
C ARG A 244 0.97 17.83 37.79
N ILE A 245 2.16 17.90 37.18
CA ILE A 245 3.40 18.20 37.86
C ILE A 245 3.33 19.60 38.49
N LYS A 246 2.86 20.60 37.72
CA LYS A 246 2.70 21.97 38.21
C LYS A 246 1.74 22.06 39.40
N THR A 247 0.57 21.42 39.32
CA THR A 247 -0.47 21.51 40.36
C THR A 247 -0.15 20.72 41.65
N ARG A 248 0.70 19.70 41.59
CA ARG A 248 1.08 18.90 42.77
C ARG A 248 2.31 19.44 43.50
N THR A 249 2.99 20.42 42.95
CA THR A 249 4.24 20.96 43.49
C THR A 249 4.02 22.38 44.02
N VAL A 250 2.82 22.95 43.90
CA VAL A 250 2.32 24.13 44.56
C VAL A 250 1.45 23.69 45.74
#